data_c851ca6765d0ccee3221c49c8dec4c02
#
_entry.id   c851ca6765d0ccee3221c49c8dec4c02
#
_cell.length_a   1.000
_cell.length_b   1.000
_cell.length_c   1.000
_cell.angle_alpha   90.00
_cell.angle_beta   90.00
_cell.angle_gamma   90.00
#
_symmetry.space_group_name_H-M   'P 1'
#
loop_
_entity.id
_entity.type
_entity.pdbx_description
1 polymer ?
#
loop_
_entity_poly.entity_id
_entity_poly.type
_entity_poly.pdbx_seq_one_letter_code
_entity_poly.pdbx_strand_id
1 'polypeptide(L)'
;KMVDLIAEALPYKSVKYTGRMNAKEKEKSKVTFQTEEDVRILISSDAGGYGVDLPEANLLINYDLPWNAGLAVQRNGRIKRASSTWKHIVIQDILVYGSIEERQHALLQQKTAVANAVVDGEGINERGGVNLTAGSLRSFLQSAIA
;
A
#
# COMPACT_ATOMS: atom_id res chain seq x y z
N LYS A 1 -18.59 -6.16 0.44
CA LYS A 1 -19.23 -5.45 -0.69
C LYS A 1 -18.21 -5.06 -1.76
N MET A 2 -17.22 -4.16 -1.48
CA MET A 2 -16.26 -3.72 -2.52
C MET A 2 -15.42 -4.88 -3.06
N VAL A 3 -14.81 -5.67 -2.19
CA VAL A 3 -14.04 -6.88 -2.56
C VAL A 3 -14.86 -7.84 -3.44
N ASP A 4 -16.16 -8.00 -3.18
CA ASP A 4 -17.02 -8.87 -3.98
C ASP A 4 -17.27 -8.31 -5.37
N LEU A 5 -17.54 -6.99 -5.46
CA LEU A 5 -17.73 -6.30 -6.73
C LEU A 5 -16.48 -6.35 -7.62
N ILE A 6 -15.31 -6.14 -7.01
CA ILE A 6 -14.03 -6.23 -7.73
C ILE A 6 -13.83 -7.67 -8.23
N ALA A 7 -14.06 -8.67 -7.39
CA ALA A 7 -13.89 -10.07 -7.77
C ALA A 7 -14.82 -10.49 -8.93
N GLU A 8 -16.05 -9.97 -8.94
CA GLU A 8 -17.05 -10.24 -9.99
C GLU A 8 -16.73 -9.52 -11.31
N ALA A 9 -16.13 -8.32 -11.22
CA ALA A 9 -15.78 -7.52 -12.40
C ALA A 9 -14.49 -7.98 -13.10
N LEU A 10 -13.62 -8.71 -12.41
CA LEU A 10 -12.35 -9.14 -12.98
C LEU A 10 -12.52 -10.36 -13.88
N PRO A 11 -11.87 -10.36 -15.07
CA PRO A 11 -11.93 -11.50 -16.00
C PRO A 11 -10.99 -12.65 -15.60
N TYR A 12 -10.37 -12.58 -14.43
CA TYR A 12 -9.39 -13.54 -13.95
C TYR A 12 -9.84 -14.21 -12.66
N LYS A 13 -9.41 -15.44 -12.45
CA LYS A 13 -9.62 -16.12 -11.17
C LYS A 13 -8.92 -15.36 -10.06
N SER A 14 -9.65 -15.12 -8.99
CA SER A 14 -9.18 -14.40 -7.82
C SER A 14 -9.57 -15.09 -6.53
N VAL A 15 -8.78 -14.91 -5.49
CA VAL A 15 -9.12 -15.28 -4.13
C VAL A 15 -9.31 -14.06 -3.26
N LYS A 16 -10.17 -14.18 -2.27
CA LYS A 16 -10.48 -13.11 -1.32
C LYS A 16 -9.74 -13.34 -0.02
N TYR A 17 -9.27 -12.24 0.59
CA TYR A 17 -8.59 -12.25 1.88
C TYR A 17 -9.10 -11.10 2.74
N THR A 18 -10.15 -11.35 3.51
CA THR A 18 -10.90 -10.30 4.21
C THR A 18 -10.94 -10.51 5.73
N GLY A 19 -11.23 -9.45 6.48
CA GLY A 19 -11.36 -9.50 7.92
C GLY A 19 -12.53 -10.37 8.43
N ARG A 20 -13.48 -10.72 7.55
CA ARG A 20 -14.61 -11.59 7.90
C ARG A 20 -14.27 -13.08 7.85
N MET A 21 -13.17 -13.42 7.20
CA MET A 21 -12.72 -14.80 7.05
C MET A 21 -12.05 -15.28 8.34
N ASN A 22 -12.28 -16.51 8.69
CA ASN A 22 -11.57 -17.17 9.79
C ASN A 22 -10.13 -17.54 9.36
N ALA A 23 -9.31 -18.00 10.31
CA ALA A 23 -7.91 -18.30 10.07
C ALA A 23 -7.71 -19.40 9.00
N LYS A 24 -8.57 -20.44 9.00
CA LYS A 24 -8.49 -21.54 8.01
C LYS A 24 -8.83 -21.08 6.59
N GLU A 25 -9.85 -20.22 6.47
CA GLU A 25 -10.24 -19.64 5.18
C GLU A 25 -9.15 -18.72 4.63
N LYS A 26 -8.53 -17.90 5.49
CA LYS A 26 -7.42 -17.04 5.12
C LYS A 26 -6.22 -17.85 4.65
N GLU A 27 -5.85 -18.88 5.40
CA GLU A 27 -4.73 -19.74 5.01
C GLU A 27 -5.01 -20.47 3.70
N LYS A 28 -6.23 -21.00 3.51
CA LYS A 28 -6.63 -21.60 2.25
C LYS A 28 -6.49 -20.62 1.09
N SER A 29 -6.99 -19.39 1.22
CA SER A 29 -6.88 -18.38 0.16
C SER A 29 -5.43 -18.02 -0.16
N LYS A 30 -4.57 -17.93 0.86
CA LYS A 30 -3.15 -17.69 0.68
C LYS A 30 -2.49 -18.84 -0.07
N VAL A 31 -2.69 -20.07 0.36
CA VAL A 31 -2.13 -21.27 -0.29
C VAL A 31 -2.64 -21.37 -1.73
N THR A 32 -3.93 -21.18 -1.97
CA THR A 32 -4.50 -21.18 -3.32
C THR A 32 -3.81 -20.15 -4.23
N PHE A 33 -3.60 -18.93 -3.74
CA PHE A 33 -2.87 -17.89 -4.49
C PHE A 33 -1.42 -18.28 -4.79
N GLN A 34 -0.76 -19.01 -3.88
CA GLN A 34 0.63 -19.42 -4.01
C GLN A 34 0.84 -20.63 -4.92
N THR A 35 -0.15 -21.53 -5.00
CA THR A 35 0.02 -22.85 -5.64
C THR A 35 -0.77 -23.03 -6.94
N GLU A 36 -1.88 -22.31 -7.13
CA GLU A 36 -2.70 -22.46 -8.34
C GLU A 36 -2.29 -21.42 -9.39
N GLU A 37 -1.70 -21.88 -10.50
CA GLU A 37 -1.16 -21.03 -11.59
C GLU A 37 -2.23 -20.14 -12.25
N ASP A 38 -3.48 -20.57 -12.27
CA ASP A 38 -4.60 -19.82 -12.86
C ASP A 38 -5.20 -18.78 -11.89
N VAL A 39 -4.84 -18.83 -10.60
CA VAL A 39 -5.24 -17.83 -9.59
C VAL A 39 -4.18 -16.75 -9.50
N ARG A 40 -4.39 -15.68 -10.26
CA ARG A 40 -3.39 -14.59 -10.37
C ARG A 40 -3.65 -13.40 -9.47
N ILE A 41 -4.79 -13.34 -8.82
CA ILE A 41 -5.22 -12.16 -8.06
C ILE A 41 -5.65 -12.56 -6.66
N LEU A 42 -5.08 -11.88 -5.66
CA LEU A 42 -5.56 -11.93 -4.30
C LEU A 42 -6.14 -10.56 -3.93
N ILE A 43 -7.43 -10.51 -3.62
CA ILE A 43 -8.14 -9.29 -3.26
C ILE A 43 -8.26 -9.21 -1.74
N SER A 44 -7.53 -8.26 -1.15
CA SER A 44 -7.49 -8.08 0.30
C SER A 44 -8.23 -6.84 0.75
N SER A 45 -8.93 -6.93 1.89
CA SER A 45 -9.31 -5.75 2.66
C SER A 45 -8.24 -5.42 3.69
N ASP A 46 -8.20 -4.18 4.19
CA ASP A 46 -7.25 -3.79 5.24
C ASP A 46 -7.32 -4.71 6.46
N ALA A 47 -8.53 -4.93 6.97
CA ALA A 47 -8.74 -5.79 8.13
C ALA A 47 -8.36 -7.26 7.87
N GLY A 48 -8.44 -7.72 6.62
CA GLY A 48 -8.01 -9.06 6.21
C GLY A 48 -6.52 -9.18 6.12
N GLY A 49 -5.91 -8.17 5.54
CA GLY A 49 -4.50 -8.18 5.15
C GLY A 49 -3.50 -7.92 6.28
N TYR A 50 -3.91 -7.71 7.53
CA TYR A 50 -2.95 -7.61 8.62
C TYR A 50 -2.14 -8.91 8.77
N GLY A 51 -0.81 -8.77 8.74
CA GLY A 51 0.12 -9.90 8.97
C GLY A 51 0.24 -10.89 7.81
N VAL A 52 -0.34 -10.64 6.63
CA VAL A 52 -0.11 -11.49 5.47
C VAL A 52 1.16 -11.08 4.73
N ASP A 53 2.02 -12.04 4.45
CA ASP A 53 3.19 -11.89 3.60
C ASP A 53 2.94 -12.60 2.27
N LEU A 54 3.19 -11.90 1.18
CA LEU A 54 2.93 -12.37 -0.20
C LEU A 54 4.20 -12.14 -1.05
N PRO A 55 5.31 -12.83 -0.77
CA PRO A 55 6.56 -12.68 -1.52
C PRO A 55 6.46 -13.12 -2.98
N GLU A 56 5.43 -13.88 -3.33
CA GLU A 56 5.14 -14.35 -4.67
C GLU A 56 4.48 -13.27 -5.55
N ALA A 57 3.93 -12.22 -4.93
CA ALA A 57 3.32 -11.13 -5.67
C ALA A 57 4.38 -10.12 -6.16
N ASN A 58 4.29 -9.72 -7.41
CA ASN A 58 5.15 -8.70 -8.02
C ASN A 58 4.42 -7.37 -8.31
N LEU A 59 3.11 -7.36 -8.20
CA LEU A 59 2.26 -6.18 -8.39
C LEU A 59 1.32 -6.01 -7.20
N LEU A 60 1.30 -4.82 -6.63
CA LEU A 60 0.31 -4.38 -5.66
C LEU A 60 -0.47 -3.23 -6.25
N ILE A 61 -1.79 -3.34 -6.26
CA ILE A 61 -2.70 -2.27 -6.64
C ILE A 61 -3.44 -1.80 -5.39
N ASN A 62 -3.21 -0.56 -5.00
CA ASN A 62 -4.01 0.11 -3.98
C ASN A 62 -5.26 0.69 -4.65
N TYR A 63 -6.39 0.03 -4.47
CA TYR A 63 -7.68 0.47 -5.00
C TYR A 63 -8.21 1.71 -4.27
N ASP A 64 -7.92 1.82 -2.99
CA ASP A 64 -8.16 2.98 -2.15
C ASP A 64 -6.89 3.35 -1.38
N LEU A 65 -6.71 4.62 -1.08
CA LEU A 65 -5.56 5.08 -0.33
C LEU A 65 -5.85 5.08 1.19
N PRO A 66 -4.91 4.61 2.00
CA PRO A 66 -5.01 4.75 3.45
C PRO A 66 -4.78 6.22 3.86
N TRP A 67 -5.49 6.69 4.87
CA TRP A 67 -5.29 8.04 5.44
C TRP A 67 -3.99 8.18 6.24
N ASN A 68 -3.36 7.07 6.57
CA ASN A 68 -2.16 7.01 7.41
C ASN A 68 -0.98 6.48 6.59
N ALA A 69 0.12 7.24 6.58
CA ALA A 69 1.35 6.84 5.89
C ALA A 69 1.92 5.51 6.42
N GLY A 70 1.80 5.23 7.73
CA GLY A 70 2.22 3.96 8.31
C GLY A 70 1.45 2.76 7.75
N LEU A 71 0.14 2.91 7.50
CA LEU A 71 -0.66 1.88 6.84
C LEU A 71 -0.26 1.69 5.37
N ALA A 72 0.08 2.77 4.65
CA ALA A 72 0.61 2.67 3.29
C ALA A 72 1.93 1.87 3.26
N VAL A 73 2.85 2.17 4.17
CA VAL A 73 4.11 1.42 4.31
C VAL A 73 3.85 -0.05 4.64
N GLN A 74 2.91 -0.35 5.55
CA GLN A 74 2.55 -1.72 5.88
C GLN A 74 1.92 -2.47 4.70
N ARG A 75 1.02 -1.84 3.93
CA ARG A 75 0.44 -2.44 2.72
C ARG A 75 1.55 -2.77 1.71
N ASN A 76 2.39 -1.81 1.41
CA ASN A 76 3.49 -1.96 0.46
C ASN A 76 4.51 -3.02 0.92
N GLY A 77 4.75 -3.09 2.23
CA GLY A 77 5.65 -4.06 2.85
C GLY A 77 5.19 -5.52 2.75
N ARG A 78 3.95 -5.80 2.36
CA ARG A 78 3.44 -7.18 2.21
C ARG A 78 4.05 -7.93 1.05
N ILE A 79 4.37 -7.21 -0.03
CA ILE A 79 5.01 -7.77 -1.22
C ILE A 79 6.51 -7.44 -1.28
N LYS A 80 6.95 -6.34 -0.63
CA LYS A 80 8.36 -5.97 -0.50
C LYS A 80 9.01 -6.79 0.62
N ARG A 81 9.41 -8.02 0.33
CA ARG A 81 10.04 -8.92 1.30
C ARG A 81 11.41 -9.36 0.83
N ALA A 82 12.31 -9.61 1.77
CA ALA A 82 13.63 -10.19 1.47
C ALA A 82 13.51 -11.58 0.83
N SER A 83 12.40 -12.28 1.09
CA SER A 83 12.06 -13.58 0.51
C SER A 83 11.40 -13.49 -0.86
N SER A 84 11.17 -12.29 -1.42
CA SER A 84 10.58 -12.14 -2.75
C SER A 84 11.50 -12.71 -3.81
N THR A 85 10.94 -13.52 -4.71
CA THR A 85 11.65 -14.08 -5.87
C THR A 85 11.76 -13.08 -7.03
N TRP A 86 11.03 -11.97 -6.95
CA TRP A 86 10.96 -10.97 -8.00
C TRP A 86 12.04 -9.90 -7.85
N LYS A 87 12.77 -9.63 -8.92
CA LYS A 87 13.76 -8.54 -8.97
C LYS A 87 13.10 -7.15 -8.98
N HIS A 88 11.90 -7.08 -9.54
CA HIS A 88 11.13 -5.84 -9.66
C HIS A 88 9.74 -6.04 -9.09
N ILE A 89 9.35 -5.12 -8.25
CA ILE A 89 8.04 -5.07 -7.63
C ILE A 89 7.40 -3.75 -8.02
N VAL A 90 6.17 -3.81 -8.52
CA VAL A 90 5.39 -2.63 -8.93
C VAL A 90 4.32 -2.37 -7.88
N ILE A 91 4.21 -1.12 -7.45
CA ILE A 91 3.13 -0.64 -6.58
C ILE A 91 2.40 0.46 -7.34
N GLN A 92 1.11 0.28 -7.49
CA GLN A 92 0.22 1.16 -8.22
C GLN A 92 -0.90 1.67 -7.33
N ASP A 93 -1.10 2.98 -7.30
CA ASP A 93 -2.22 3.62 -6.63
C ASP A 93 -3.27 4.03 -7.67
N ILE A 94 -4.54 3.70 -7.44
CA ILE A 94 -5.64 4.17 -8.27
C ILE A 94 -6.19 5.44 -7.63
N LEU A 95 -6.25 6.52 -8.42
CA LEU A 95 -6.74 7.82 -7.99
C LEU A 95 -7.86 8.28 -8.91
N VAL A 96 -8.90 8.85 -8.33
CA VAL A 96 -9.96 9.51 -9.11
C VAL A 96 -9.56 10.98 -9.32
N TYR A 97 -9.43 11.38 -10.58
CA TYR A 97 -9.06 12.75 -10.95
C TYR A 97 -10.07 13.78 -10.41
N GLY A 98 -9.58 14.89 -9.86
CA GLY A 98 -10.41 15.94 -9.28
C GLY A 98 -11.07 15.58 -7.94
N SER A 99 -10.70 14.47 -7.32
CA SER A 99 -11.26 14.01 -6.06
C SER A 99 -10.37 14.35 -4.84
N ILE A 100 -10.90 14.07 -3.66
CA ILE A 100 -10.13 14.18 -2.40
C ILE A 100 -8.93 13.24 -2.36
N GLU A 101 -8.94 12.16 -3.16
CA GLU A 101 -7.86 11.17 -3.21
C GLU A 101 -6.55 11.77 -3.73
N GLU A 102 -6.61 12.72 -4.66
CA GLU A 102 -5.41 13.42 -5.12
C GLU A 102 -4.74 14.21 -4.00
N ARG A 103 -5.52 14.91 -3.17
CA ARG A 103 -5.00 15.62 -2.00
C ARG A 103 -4.44 14.66 -0.97
N GLN A 104 -5.14 13.56 -0.74
CA GLN A 104 -4.70 12.51 0.17
C GLN A 104 -3.39 11.89 -0.28
N HIS A 105 -3.24 11.58 -1.57
CA HIS A 105 -2.02 11.05 -2.15
C HIS A 105 -0.84 12.03 -1.98
N ALA A 106 -1.04 13.30 -2.30
CA ALA A 106 -0.01 14.33 -2.12
C ALA A 106 0.44 14.45 -0.65
N LEU A 107 -0.50 14.42 0.30
CA LEU A 107 -0.20 14.44 1.73
C LEU A 107 0.56 13.19 2.19
N LEU A 108 0.18 12.01 1.68
CA LEU A 108 0.88 10.77 2.00
C LEU A 108 2.33 10.79 1.49
N GLN A 109 2.55 11.27 0.28
CA GLN A 109 3.89 11.40 -0.29
C GLN A 109 4.75 12.38 0.53
N GLN A 110 4.21 13.54 0.91
CA GLN A 110 4.92 14.49 1.75
C GLN A 110 5.30 13.89 3.11
N LYS A 111 4.35 13.22 3.78
CA LYS A 111 4.61 12.56 5.08
C LYS A 111 5.64 11.45 4.97
N THR A 112 5.62 10.68 3.91
CA THR A 112 6.61 9.62 3.67
C THR A 112 7.99 10.20 3.42
N ALA A 113 8.10 11.28 2.64
CA ALA A 113 9.36 11.96 2.39
C ALA A 113 9.96 12.53 3.69
N VAL A 114 9.12 13.14 4.54
CA VAL A 114 9.57 13.65 5.86
C VAL A 114 10.03 12.50 6.76
N ALA A 115 9.29 11.41 6.81
CA ALA A 115 9.65 10.27 7.64
C ALA A 115 10.98 9.63 7.21
N ASN A 116 11.20 9.48 5.91
CA ASN A 116 12.45 8.94 5.37
C ASN A 116 13.64 9.90 5.67
N ALA A 117 13.46 11.20 5.49
CA ALA A 117 14.49 12.19 5.79
C ALA A 117 14.90 12.18 7.27
N VAL A 118 13.96 11.89 8.17
CA VAL A 118 14.24 11.80 9.63
C VAL A 118 14.93 10.49 9.98
N VAL A 119 14.53 9.37 9.35
CA VAL A 119 15.07 8.03 9.67
C VAL A 119 16.45 7.83 9.06
N ASP A 120 16.65 8.28 7.81
CA ASP A 120 17.89 8.02 7.08
C ASP A 120 18.99 9.04 7.38
N GLY A 121 18.69 10.11 8.15
CA GLY A 121 19.64 11.17 8.50
C GLY A 121 20.21 11.92 7.27
N GLU A 122 19.74 11.61 6.09
CA GLU A 122 20.15 12.22 4.84
C GLU A 122 19.38 13.52 4.63
N GLY A 123 20.10 14.63 4.70
CA GLY A 123 19.62 15.90 4.19
C GLY A 123 19.21 15.73 2.73
N ILE A 124 17.98 16.09 2.42
CA ILE A 124 17.34 15.92 1.13
C ILE A 124 18.23 16.48 0.02
N ASN A 125 18.64 15.61 -0.90
CA ASN A 125 19.49 15.94 -2.03
C ASN A 125 18.78 16.87 -3.05
N GLU A 126 19.55 17.73 -3.68
CA GLU A 126 19.20 18.87 -4.55
C GLU A 126 18.35 18.59 -5.81
N ARG A 127 17.75 17.41 -5.96
CA ARG A 127 16.88 17.07 -7.10
C ARG A 127 15.43 16.83 -6.69
N GLY A 128 14.80 17.86 -6.10
CA GLY A 128 13.34 17.88 -5.88
C GLY A 128 12.87 17.49 -4.48
N GLY A 129 13.76 17.34 -3.53
CA GLY A 129 13.41 17.15 -2.12
C GLY A 129 13.27 18.51 -1.41
N VAL A 130 12.22 18.67 -0.63
CA VAL A 130 12.02 19.85 0.21
C VAL A 130 13.12 19.89 1.27
N ASN A 131 14.01 20.89 1.22
CA ASN A 131 14.96 21.17 2.30
C ASN A 131 14.17 21.50 3.58
N LEU A 132 13.99 20.51 4.44
CA LEU A 132 13.34 20.70 5.73
C LEU A 132 14.30 21.39 6.70
N THR A 133 14.32 22.70 6.65
CA THR A 133 14.84 23.48 7.77
C THR A 133 13.85 23.37 8.94
N ALA A 134 14.33 23.59 10.16
CA ALA A 134 13.46 23.64 11.34
C ALA A 134 12.26 24.60 11.17
N GLY A 135 12.39 25.61 10.32
CA GLY A 135 11.32 26.54 9.95
C GLY A 135 10.26 25.92 9.04
N SER A 136 10.66 25.15 8.02
CA SER A 136 9.72 24.47 7.12
C SER A 136 8.97 23.34 7.80
N LEU A 137 9.59 22.64 8.76
CA LEU A 137 8.91 21.65 9.60
C LEU A 137 7.84 22.34 10.49
N ARG A 138 8.15 23.50 11.02
CA ARG A 138 7.23 24.28 11.87
C ARG A 138 6.03 24.81 11.10
N SER A 139 6.23 25.33 9.89
CA SER A 139 5.13 25.78 9.02
C SER A 139 4.27 24.63 8.53
N PHE A 140 4.87 23.47 8.26
CA PHE A 140 4.15 22.25 7.91
C PHE A 140 3.27 21.75 9.07
N LEU A 141 3.81 21.71 10.28
CA LEU A 141 3.02 21.32 11.47
C LEU A 141 1.89 22.31 11.74
N GLN A 142 2.10 23.60 11.53
CA GLN A 142 1.05 24.62 11.67
C GLN A 142 -0.07 24.47 10.63
N SER A 143 0.26 24.15 9.38
CA SER A 143 -0.74 23.93 8.32
C SER A 143 -1.51 22.60 8.47
N ALA A 144 -0.98 21.64 9.22
CA ALA A 144 -1.64 20.37 9.48
C ALA A 144 -2.60 20.42 10.69
N ILE A 145 -2.58 21.49 11.48
CA ILE A 145 -3.41 21.71 12.69
C ILE A 145 -4.54 22.73 12.40
N ALA A 146 -4.46 23.47 11.30
CA ALA A 146 -5.48 24.40 10.83
C ALA A 146 -6.49 23.69 9.91
#